data_ade46e3e92286473f157e1fce735f401
#
_entry.id   ade46e3e92286473f157e1fce735f401
#
_cell.length_a   1.000
_cell.length_b   1.000
_cell.length_c   1.000
_cell.angle_alpha   90.00
_cell.angle_beta   90.00
_cell.angle_gamma   90.00
#
_symmetry.space_group_name_H-M   'P 1'
#
loop_
_entity.id
_entity.type
_entity.pdbx_description
1 polymer ?
#
loop_
_entity_poly.entity_id
_entity_poly.type
_entity_poly.pdbx_seq_one_letter_code
_entity_poly.pdbx_strand_id
1 'polypeptide(L)'
;SHKERAPYLTKIAAKLRENADELAALMTRETGKLLKDGKTEVEICAAIFEYTAKNGPDVLADEERTHGADGKRGVVSYQPIGVIYSIQPWNFPLYQPTRVLAANLMTGNGCVLKHASICTGSGLRLRELCIEAGLPEDLFQVILIDHDTSDKLIEHPKVRGVTMTGSDGAGRHIGSVAAKSLKKTVLELGSNDAYLVLEDADIETAVKFSVMGRLYNNGETCVSAKRFIVADKVHDAFVDAFVAEMKKINMGDPTDENVQLGPLSSQDQFETVRDQVKESVDKGAKVLCGGEVPDRTGAYYPATVLSDLKPGMPAFDDEIFGPVASIIRAKD
;
A
#
# COMPACT_ATOMS: atom_id res chain seq x y z
N SER A 1 -13.85 25.78 9.77
CA SER A 1 -12.60 25.67 10.56
C SER A 1 -12.14 24.22 10.66
N HIS A 2 -10.87 23.99 11.01
CA HIS A 2 -10.34 22.63 11.21
C HIS A 2 -11.07 21.90 12.37
N LYS A 3 -11.45 22.65 13.42
CA LYS A 3 -12.23 22.13 14.57
C LYS A 3 -13.63 21.66 14.19
N GLU A 4 -14.27 22.25 13.19
CA GLU A 4 -15.59 21.82 12.70
C GLU A 4 -15.50 20.57 11.82
N ARG A 5 -14.33 20.30 11.20
CA ARG A 5 -14.10 19.13 10.34
C ARG A 5 -13.75 17.88 11.16
N ALA A 6 -13.04 18.03 12.27
CA ALA A 6 -12.60 16.92 13.12
C ALA A 6 -13.72 15.93 13.51
N PRO A 7 -14.93 16.34 13.90
CA PRO A 7 -16.03 15.43 14.24
C PRO A 7 -16.47 14.52 13.08
N TYR A 8 -16.37 14.95 11.82
CA TYR A 8 -16.68 14.07 10.69
C TYR A 8 -15.70 12.90 10.60
N LEU A 9 -14.40 13.17 10.78
CA LEU A 9 -13.36 12.14 10.73
C LEU A 9 -13.55 11.11 11.86
N THR A 10 -13.86 11.58 13.08
CA THR A 10 -14.15 10.70 14.23
C THR A 10 -15.36 9.79 13.94
N LYS A 11 -16.41 10.32 13.32
CA LYS A 11 -17.60 9.52 12.96
C LYS A 11 -17.30 8.53 11.85
N ILE A 12 -16.46 8.90 10.86
CA ILE A 12 -16.02 7.98 9.80
C ILE A 12 -15.24 6.81 10.42
N ALA A 13 -14.32 7.08 11.36
CA ALA A 13 -13.60 6.04 12.08
C ALA A 13 -14.53 5.06 12.80
N ALA A 14 -15.56 5.57 13.49
CA ALA A 14 -16.57 4.75 14.14
C ALA A 14 -17.34 3.88 13.13
N LYS A 15 -17.76 4.46 12.00
CA LYS A 15 -18.46 3.73 10.94
C LYS A 15 -17.61 2.62 10.30
N LEU A 16 -16.31 2.85 10.13
CA LEU A 16 -15.39 1.81 9.64
C LEU A 16 -15.35 0.62 10.61
N ARG A 17 -15.23 0.85 11.93
CA ARG A 17 -15.22 -0.23 12.92
C ARG A 17 -16.55 -0.97 13.02
N GLU A 18 -17.68 -0.24 12.98
CA GLU A 18 -19.02 -0.83 12.97
C GLU A 18 -19.24 -1.80 11.81
N ASN A 19 -18.56 -1.59 10.68
CA ASN A 19 -18.68 -2.39 9.46
C ASN A 19 -17.42 -3.23 9.16
N ALA A 20 -16.55 -3.49 10.14
CA ALA A 20 -15.25 -4.11 9.92
C ALA A 20 -15.35 -5.51 9.27
N ASP A 21 -16.30 -6.33 9.70
CA ASP A 21 -16.49 -7.68 9.15
C ASP A 21 -16.96 -7.65 7.69
N GLU A 22 -17.89 -6.76 7.36
CA GLU A 22 -18.39 -6.55 6.00
C GLU A 22 -17.26 -6.09 5.06
N LEU A 23 -16.53 -5.07 5.50
CA LEU A 23 -15.41 -4.49 4.73
C LEU A 23 -14.29 -5.50 4.51
N ALA A 24 -13.92 -6.25 5.54
CA ALA A 24 -12.89 -7.28 5.41
C ALA A 24 -13.32 -8.37 4.43
N ALA A 25 -14.59 -8.86 4.52
CA ALA A 25 -15.13 -9.84 3.59
C ALA A 25 -15.20 -9.31 2.15
N LEU A 26 -15.50 -8.01 1.96
CA LEU A 26 -15.49 -7.37 0.64
C LEU A 26 -14.09 -7.35 0.05
N MET A 27 -13.09 -6.88 0.80
CA MET A 27 -11.69 -6.87 0.37
C MET A 27 -11.18 -8.27 0.05
N THR A 28 -11.53 -9.27 0.86
CA THR A 28 -11.18 -10.68 0.59
C THR A 28 -11.74 -11.14 -0.76
N ARG A 29 -13.00 -10.85 -1.06
CA ARG A 29 -13.62 -11.21 -2.35
C ARG A 29 -13.00 -10.48 -3.55
N GLU A 30 -12.60 -9.22 -3.36
CA GLU A 30 -12.08 -8.40 -4.46
C GLU A 30 -10.61 -8.68 -4.75
N THR A 31 -9.80 -8.96 -3.73
CA THR A 31 -8.33 -8.99 -3.88
C THR A 31 -7.66 -10.26 -3.35
N GLY A 32 -8.42 -11.23 -2.84
CA GLY A 32 -7.82 -12.44 -2.26
C GLY A 32 -7.11 -12.23 -0.90
N LYS A 33 -7.16 -11.01 -0.35
CA LYS A 33 -6.60 -10.68 0.96
C LYS A 33 -7.16 -11.59 2.06
N LEU A 34 -6.32 -12.04 2.99
CA LEU A 34 -6.79 -12.79 4.15
C LEU A 34 -7.81 -11.96 4.94
N LEU A 35 -8.89 -12.60 5.39
CA LEU A 35 -9.95 -11.93 6.14
C LEU A 35 -9.42 -11.22 7.39
N LYS A 36 -8.46 -11.83 8.09
CA LYS A 36 -7.79 -11.22 9.26
C LYS A 36 -6.98 -9.98 8.91
N ASP A 37 -6.31 -9.97 7.74
CA ASP A 37 -5.56 -8.80 7.27
C ASP A 37 -6.50 -7.68 6.84
N GLY A 38 -7.66 -8.02 6.27
CA GLY A 38 -8.73 -7.07 5.98
C GLY A 38 -9.26 -6.38 7.25
N LYS A 39 -9.50 -7.12 8.33
CA LYS A 39 -9.90 -6.53 9.62
C LYS A 39 -8.83 -5.59 10.19
N THR A 40 -7.57 -5.98 10.08
CA THR A 40 -6.43 -5.14 10.50
C THR A 40 -6.36 -3.86 9.66
N GLU A 41 -6.59 -3.94 8.36
CA GLU A 41 -6.63 -2.77 7.49
C GLU A 41 -7.74 -1.78 7.88
N VAL A 42 -8.94 -2.27 8.20
CA VAL A 42 -10.04 -1.43 8.67
C VAL A 42 -9.66 -0.68 9.95
N GLU A 43 -9.02 -1.36 10.91
CA GLU A 43 -8.59 -0.72 12.16
C GLU A 43 -7.53 0.35 11.92
N ILE A 44 -6.56 0.09 11.04
CA ILE A 44 -5.56 1.09 10.64
C ILE A 44 -6.25 2.32 10.01
N CYS A 45 -7.23 2.12 9.14
CA CYS A 45 -8.00 3.21 8.54
C CYS A 45 -8.73 4.05 9.60
N ALA A 46 -9.40 3.40 10.54
CA ALA A 46 -10.08 4.09 11.63
C ALA A 46 -9.10 4.88 12.49
N ALA A 47 -7.95 4.30 12.84
CA ALA A 47 -6.91 4.97 13.61
C ALA A 47 -6.33 6.20 12.89
N ILE A 48 -6.18 6.16 11.55
CA ILE A 48 -5.73 7.31 10.76
C ILE A 48 -6.74 8.45 10.83
N PHE A 49 -8.04 8.17 10.69
CA PHE A 49 -9.07 9.18 10.81
C PHE A 49 -9.10 9.79 12.22
N GLU A 50 -9.01 8.99 13.27
CA GLU A 50 -8.96 9.46 14.67
C GLU A 50 -7.71 10.31 14.96
N TYR A 51 -6.54 9.83 14.52
CA TYR A 51 -5.30 10.58 14.65
C TYR A 51 -5.41 11.96 13.99
N THR A 52 -5.94 11.98 12.75
CA THR A 52 -6.12 13.21 11.99
C THR A 52 -7.15 14.14 12.63
N ALA A 53 -8.25 13.60 13.15
CA ALA A 53 -9.25 14.38 13.89
C ALA A 53 -8.68 15.03 15.14
N LYS A 54 -7.87 14.27 15.90
CA LYS A 54 -7.29 14.72 17.16
C LYS A 54 -6.18 15.76 16.95
N ASN A 55 -5.27 15.53 16.03
CA ASN A 55 -4.04 16.32 15.90
C ASN A 55 -4.13 17.38 14.78
N GLY A 56 -4.98 17.15 13.77
CA GLY A 56 -5.09 18.03 12.61
C GLY A 56 -5.38 19.50 12.94
N PRO A 57 -6.31 19.82 13.85
CA PRO A 57 -6.60 21.20 14.22
C PRO A 57 -5.39 21.98 14.76
N ASP A 58 -4.53 21.32 15.53
CA ASP A 58 -3.34 21.95 16.11
C ASP A 58 -2.19 22.04 15.09
N VAL A 59 -1.98 20.99 14.29
CA VAL A 59 -0.96 20.95 13.22
C VAL A 59 -1.23 22.00 12.14
N LEU A 60 -2.50 22.30 11.87
CA LEU A 60 -2.93 23.26 10.85
C LEU A 60 -3.30 24.63 11.42
N ALA A 61 -3.00 24.88 12.69
CA ALA A 61 -3.20 26.19 13.30
C ALA A 61 -2.30 27.24 12.65
N ASP A 62 -2.78 28.48 12.62
CA ASP A 62 -1.98 29.60 12.13
C ASP A 62 -0.69 29.75 12.95
N GLU A 63 0.43 29.89 12.25
CA GLU A 63 1.75 30.09 12.87
C GLU A 63 2.12 31.58 12.80
N GLU A 64 2.30 32.22 13.96
CA GLU A 64 2.85 33.56 13.98
C GLU A 64 4.36 33.56 13.67
N ARG A 65 4.74 34.39 12.71
CA ARG A 65 6.12 34.63 12.30
C ARG A 65 6.41 36.11 12.39
N THR A 66 6.79 36.56 13.60
CA THR A 66 7.10 37.98 13.83
C THR A 66 8.56 38.23 13.48
N HIS A 67 8.80 38.99 12.44
CA HIS A 67 10.15 39.41 12.07
C HIS A 67 10.18 40.92 11.78
N GLY A 68 11.06 41.59 12.43
CA GLY A 68 11.46 42.96 12.10
C GLY A 68 11.10 44.02 13.12
N ALA A 69 11.84 45.15 13.05
CA ALA A 69 11.75 46.32 13.93
C ALA A 69 10.44 47.12 13.75
N ASP A 70 9.65 46.83 12.72
CA ASP A 70 8.52 47.66 12.30
C ASP A 70 7.17 47.21 12.89
N GLY A 71 7.15 46.26 13.85
CA GLY A 71 5.91 45.77 14.45
C GLY A 71 4.94 45.05 13.47
N LYS A 72 5.41 44.67 12.32
CA LYS A 72 4.59 43.93 11.33
C LYS A 72 4.41 42.48 11.79
N ARG A 73 3.15 42.03 11.74
CA ARG A 73 2.78 40.63 12.04
C ARG A 73 2.81 39.80 10.74
N GLY A 74 3.65 38.76 10.72
CA GLY A 74 3.61 37.71 9.71
C GLY A 74 2.85 36.49 10.23
N VAL A 75 2.02 35.87 9.39
CA VAL A 75 1.27 34.65 9.71
C VAL A 75 1.40 33.66 8.58
N VAL A 76 1.69 32.40 8.90
CA VAL A 76 1.54 31.28 7.98
C VAL A 76 0.18 30.64 8.25
N SER A 77 -0.68 30.60 7.25
CA SER A 77 -2.02 30.04 7.35
C SER A 77 -2.20 28.91 6.32
N TYR A 78 -2.82 27.82 6.76
CA TYR A 78 -3.07 26.64 5.91
C TYR A 78 -4.48 26.69 5.33
N GLN A 79 -4.59 26.78 4.02
CA GLN A 79 -5.85 26.91 3.31
C GLN A 79 -6.08 25.75 2.33
N PRO A 80 -7.35 25.32 2.09
CA PRO A 80 -7.64 24.33 1.07
C PRO A 80 -7.24 24.83 -0.33
N ILE A 81 -6.75 23.92 -1.16
CA ILE A 81 -6.41 24.23 -2.56
C ILE A 81 -7.52 23.87 -3.55
N GLY A 82 -8.48 23.06 -3.15
CA GLY A 82 -9.64 22.66 -3.95
C GLY A 82 -9.85 21.16 -4.05
N VAL A 83 -10.07 20.64 -5.25
CA VAL A 83 -10.30 19.21 -5.50
C VAL A 83 -8.98 18.48 -5.70
N ILE A 84 -8.81 17.40 -4.97
CA ILE A 84 -7.68 16.46 -5.11
C ILE A 84 -8.17 15.21 -5.84
N TYR A 85 -7.51 14.89 -6.94
CA TYR A 85 -7.73 13.64 -7.64
C TYR A 85 -6.81 12.55 -7.10
N SER A 86 -7.41 11.47 -6.62
CA SER A 86 -6.74 10.34 -5.98
C SER A 86 -6.87 9.10 -6.85
N ILE A 87 -5.74 8.54 -7.28
CA ILE A 87 -5.66 7.30 -8.08
C ILE A 87 -4.99 6.26 -7.18
N GLN A 88 -5.74 5.21 -6.78
CA GLN A 88 -5.29 4.27 -5.76
C GLN A 88 -5.29 2.82 -6.24
N PRO A 89 -4.30 2.01 -5.81
CA PRO A 89 -4.15 0.62 -6.20
C PRO A 89 -5.03 -0.31 -5.35
N TRP A 90 -4.96 -1.57 -5.68
CA TRP A 90 -5.79 -2.63 -5.14
C TRP A 90 -5.22 -3.33 -3.89
N ASN A 91 -3.95 -3.17 -3.57
CA ASN A 91 -3.29 -3.97 -2.52
C ASN A 91 -3.75 -3.63 -1.09
N PHE A 92 -4.17 -2.40 -0.85
CA PHE A 92 -4.83 -1.96 0.37
C PHE A 92 -6.05 -1.10 0.02
N PRO A 93 -7.20 -1.75 -0.29
CA PRO A 93 -8.36 -1.08 -0.87
C PRO A 93 -8.96 0.04 -0.04
N LEU A 94 -8.85 -0.02 1.29
CA LEU A 94 -9.33 1.02 2.19
C LEU A 94 -8.21 1.93 2.68
N TYR A 95 -7.03 1.39 2.98
CA TYR A 95 -5.92 2.16 3.54
C TYR A 95 -5.39 3.22 2.57
N GLN A 96 -5.19 2.85 1.31
CA GLN A 96 -4.65 3.79 0.32
C GLN A 96 -5.53 5.03 0.11
N PRO A 97 -6.85 4.90 -0.13
CA PRO A 97 -7.72 6.09 -0.19
C PRO A 97 -7.85 6.80 1.17
N THR A 98 -7.85 6.09 2.30
CA THR A 98 -7.97 6.68 3.64
C THR A 98 -6.83 7.65 3.94
N ARG A 99 -5.56 7.30 3.63
CA ARG A 99 -4.40 8.18 3.81
C ARG A 99 -4.61 9.54 3.16
N VAL A 100 -5.11 9.53 1.94
CA VAL A 100 -5.38 10.74 1.17
C VAL A 100 -6.60 11.48 1.71
N LEU A 101 -7.68 10.75 1.94
CA LEU A 101 -8.97 11.31 2.31
C LEU A 101 -8.93 12.03 3.67
N ALA A 102 -8.37 11.38 4.70
CA ALA A 102 -8.32 11.93 6.05
C ALA A 102 -7.59 13.29 6.09
N ALA A 103 -6.39 13.37 5.51
CA ALA A 103 -5.61 14.59 5.47
C ALA A 103 -6.29 15.69 4.65
N ASN A 104 -6.87 15.35 3.49
CA ASN A 104 -7.49 16.32 2.60
C ASN A 104 -8.82 16.85 3.14
N LEU A 105 -9.64 16.02 3.77
CA LEU A 105 -10.86 16.47 4.44
C LEU A 105 -10.51 17.41 5.61
N MET A 106 -9.48 17.10 6.42
CA MET A 106 -9.05 17.96 7.51
C MET A 106 -8.57 19.34 7.01
N THR A 107 -7.81 19.37 5.90
CA THR A 107 -7.37 20.63 5.29
C THR A 107 -8.48 21.37 4.54
N GLY A 108 -9.64 20.72 4.29
CA GLY A 108 -10.82 21.30 3.65
C GLY A 108 -10.88 21.15 2.15
N ASN A 109 -10.08 20.23 1.60
CA ASN A 109 -10.14 19.87 0.19
C ASN A 109 -11.28 18.86 -0.06
N GLY A 110 -11.86 18.88 -1.26
CA GLY A 110 -12.67 17.77 -1.78
C GLY A 110 -11.79 16.70 -2.43
N CYS A 111 -12.25 15.46 -2.42
CA CYS A 111 -11.53 14.33 -2.99
C CYS A 111 -12.35 13.61 -4.06
N VAL A 112 -11.74 13.26 -5.17
CA VAL A 112 -12.30 12.37 -6.19
C VAL A 112 -11.37 11.16 -6.30
N LEU A 113 -11.89 9.97 -6.03
CA LEU A 113 -11.17 8.71 -6.07
C LEU A 113 -11.46 7.97 -7.39
N LYS A 114 -10.39 7.62 -8.11
CA LYS A 114 -10.37 6.53 -9.08
C LYS A 114 -9.65 5.35 -8.45
N HIS A 115 -10.41 4.36 -8.05
CA HIS A 115 -9.83 3.12 -7.52
C HIS A 115 -9.39 2.18 -8.65
N ALA A 116 -8.54 1.19 -8.33
CA ALA A 116 -8.29 0.08 -9.22
C ALA A 116 -9.60 -0.68 -9.50
N SER A 117 -9.76 -1.20 -10.72
CA SER A 117 -11.02 -1.80 -11.17
C SER A 117 -11.45 -3.02 -10.34
N ILE A 118 -10.47 -3.78 -9.82
CA ILE A 118 -10.75 -4.99 -9.03
C ILE A 118 -11.24 -4.70 -7.60
N CYS A 119 -11.10 -3.49 -7.09
CA CYS A 119 -11.54 -3.10 -5.74
C CYS A 119 -12.50 -1.90 -5.73
N THR A 120 -13.30 -1.81 -6.79
CA THR A 120 -14.33 -0.77 -6.96
C THR A 120 -15.36 -0.77 -5.84
N GLY A 121 -15.81 -1.94 -5.39
CA GLY A 121 -16.79 -2.08 -4.31
C GLY A 121 -16.27 -1.51 -2.99
N SER A 122 -15.01 -1.78 -2.65
CA SER A 122 -14.36 -1.19 -1.46
C SER A 122 -14.37 0.34 -1.50
N GLY A 123 -14.06 0.93 -2.65
CA GLY A 123 -14.09 2.39 -2.83
C GLY A 123 -15.50 2.97 -2.68
N LEU A 124 -16.50 2.35 -3.31
CA LEU A 124 -17.91 2.77 -3.23
C LEU A 124 -18.42 2.65 -1.80
N ARG A 125 -18.13 1.54 -1.11
CA ARG A 125 -18.57 1.33 0.27
C ARG A 125 -17.91 2.33 1.24
N LEU A 126 -16.64 2.67 1.04
CA LEU A 126 -15.99 3.73 1.81
C LEU A 126 -16.72 5.07 1.65
N ARG A 127 -17.14 5.42 0.42
CA ARG A 127 -17.91 6.64 0.18
C ARG A 127 -19.24 6.61 0.92
N GLU A 128 -20.00 5.52 0.86
CA GLU A 128 -21.27 5.35 1.55
C GLU A 128 -21.09 5.56 3.07
N LEU A 129 -20.10 4.91 3.67
CA LEU A 129 -19.81 5.07 5.10
C LEU A 129 -19.43 6.51 5.49
N CYS A 130 -18.73 7.23 4.61
CA CYS A 130 -18.48 8.65 4.83
C CYS A 130 -19.78 9.48 4.85
N ILE A 131 -20.74 9.19 3.97
CA ILE A 131 -22.06 9.84 3.95
C ILE A 131 -22.87 9.46 5.18
N GLU A 132 -22.91 8.17 5.56
CA GLU A 132 -23.55 7.68 6.78
C GLU A 132 -22.98 8.33 8.05
N ALA A 133 -21.68 8.70 8.05
CA ALA A 133 -21.04 9.45 9.11
C ALA A 133 -21.42 10.94 9.13
N GLY A 134 -22.19 11.38 8.13
CA GLY A 134 -22.65 12.76 7.97
C GLY A 134 -21.74 13.67 7.17
N LEU A 135 -20.74 13.12 6.47
CA LEU A 135 -19.92 13.91 5.54
C LEU A 135 -20.82 14.41 4.40
N PRO A 136 -20.79 15.71 4.03
CA PRO A 136 -21.49 16.20 2.84
C PRO A 136 -21.08 15.38 1.60
N GLU A 137 -22.09 14.90 0.87
CA GLU A 137 -21.87 13.91 -0.20
C GLU A 137 -20.98 14.40 -1.35
N ASP A 138 -20.87 15.71 -1.55
CA ASP A 138 -20.03 16.32 -2.60
C ASP A 138 -18.54 16.37 -2.24
N LEU A 139 -18.15 16.09 -1.00
CA LEU A 139 -16.77 16.22 -0.55
C LEU A 139 -15.91 15.00 -0.87
N PHE A 140 -16.52 13.83 -1.02
CA PHE A 140 -15.83 12.62 -1.44
C PHE A 140 -16.63 11.88 -2.51
N GLN A 141 -16.05 11.75 -3.69
CA GLN A 141 -16.65 11.06 -4.84
C GLN A 141 -15.77 9.91 -5.31
N VAL A 142 -16.39 8.82 -5.71
CA VAL A 142 -15.74 7.68 -6.35
C VAL A 142 -16.23 7.61 -7.79
N ILE A 143 -15.30 7.54 -8.73
CA ILE A 143 -15.60 7.55 -10.16
C ILE A 143 -15.05 6.29 -10.84
N LEU A 144 -15.82 5.78 -11.78
CA LEU A 144 -15.50 4.60 -12.58
C LEU A 144 -15.23 5.06 -14.01
N ILE A 145 -13.97 5.26 -14.33
CA ILE A 145 -13.51 5.78 -15.62
C ILE A 145 -12.28 5.01 -16.12
N ASP A 146 -12.07 5.05 -17.42
CA ASP A 146 -10.88 4.54 -18.09
C ASP A 146 -9.66 5.48 -17.92
N HIS A 147 -8.53 5.07 -18.50
CA HIS A 147 -7.29 5.84 -18.41
C HIS A 147 -7.35 7.15 -19.20
N ASP A 148 -7.96 7.13 -20.39
CA ASP A 148 -8.07 8.33 -21.26
C ASP A 148 -8.95 9.42 -20.61
N THR A 149 -10.03 9.02 -19.94
CA THR A 149 -10.89 9.93 -19.17
C THR A 149 -10.18 10.43 -17.91
N SER A 150 -9.35 9.58 -17.29
CA SER A 150 -8.52 9.96 -16.15
C SER A 150 -7.55 11.08 -16.51
N ASP A 151 -6.89 11.02 -17.67
CA ASP A 151 -5.97 12.06 -18.12
C ASP A 151 -6.70 13.42 -18.31
N LYS A 152 -7.89 13.41 -18.92
CA LYS A 152 -8.73 14.60 -19.04
C LYS A 152 -9.12 15.19 -17.68
N LEU A 153 -9.36 14.33 -16.70
CA LEU A 153 -9.68 14.78 -15.34
C LEU A 153 -8.45 15.40 -14.66
N ILE A 154 -7.26 14.83 -14.86
CA ILE A 154 -6.01 15.43 -14.38
C ILE A 154 -5.83 16.84 -14.95
N GLU A 155 -6.13 17.04 -16.23
CA GLU A 155 -6.01 18.34 -16.90
C GLU A 155 -7.10 19.35 -16.48
N HIS A 156 -8.23 18.88 -15.93
CA HIS A 156 -9.38 19.73 -15.62
C HIS A 156 -9.03 20.84 -14.61
N PRO A 157 -9.41 22.13 -14.87
CA PRO A 157 -8.96 23.29 -14.07
C PRO A 157 -9.44 23.27 -12.61
N LYS A 158 -10.53 22.57 -12.28
CA LYS A 158 -11.01 22.41 -10.89
C LYS A 158 -10.20 21.40 -10.09
N VAL A 159 -9.52 20.46 -10.74
CA VAL A 159 -8.57 19.56 -10.07
C VAL A 159 -7.29 20.33 -9.79
N ARG A 160 -6.89 20.43 -8.54
CA ARG A 160 -5.78 21.28 -8.08
C ARG A 160 -4.52 20.51 -7.70
N GLY A 161 -4.66 19.22 -7.47
CA GLY A 161 -3.57 18.30 -7.19
C GLY A 161 -3.96 16.87 -7.52
N VAL A 162 -2.95 16.05 -7.77
CA VAL A 162 -3.10 14.63 -8.08
C VAL A 162 -2.25 13.84 -7.08
N THR A 163 -2.83 12.80 -6.51
CA THR A 163 -2.08 11.81 -5.73
C THR A 163 -2.30 10.44 -6.34
N MET A 164 -1.21 9.72 -6.53
CA MET A 164 -1.24 8.40 -7.15
C MET A 164 -0.34 7.45 -6.37
N THR A 165 -0.87 6.27 -6.10
CA THR A 165 -0.09 5.12 -5.62
C THR A 165 -0.21 4.00 -6.65
N GLY A 166 0.91 3.38 -7.04
CA GLY A 166 0.93 2.29 -8.02
C GLY A 166 2.29 2.04 -8.63
N SER A 167 2.32 1.49 -9.84
CA SER A 167 3.58 1.15 -10.52
C SER A 167 4.35 2.38 -11.02
N ASP A 168 5.66 2.23 -11.16
CA ASP A 168 6.55 3.26 -11.72
C ASP A 168 6.11 3.75 -13.09
N GLY A 169 5.66 2.83 -13.96
CA GLY A 169 5.16 3.17 -15.30
C GLY A 169 3.96 4.10 -15.23
N ALA A 170 2.98 3.77 -14.40
CA ALA A 170 1.80 4.60 -14.18
C ALA A 170 2.18 5.96 -13.54
N GLY A 171 3.10 5.95 -12.56
CA GLY A 171 3.59 7.18 -11.93
C GLY A 171 4.26 8.14 -12.90
N ARG A 172 5.10 7.63 -13.80
CA ARG A 172 5.76 8.43 -14.87
C ARG A 172 4.72 9.06 -15.80
N HIS A 173 3.69 8.29 -16.20
CA HIS A 173 2.61 8.78 -17.05
C HIS A 173 1.81 9.89 -16.34
N ILE A 174 1.25 9.59 -15.16
CA ILE A 174 0.43 10.53 -14.39
C ILE A 174 1.20 11.79 -14.03
N GLY A 175 2.45 11.65 -13.60
CA GLY A 175 3.33 12.80 -13.30
C GLY A 175 3.56 13.68 -14.53
N SER A 176 3.75 13.08 -15.70
CA SER A 176 3.90 13.82 -16.96
C SER A 176 2.63 14.61 -17.32
N VAL A 177 1.45 13.98 -17.25
CA VAL A 177 0.16 14.65 -17.56
C VAL A 177 -0.11 15.80 -16.58
N ALA A 178 0.11 15.57 -15.28
CA ALA A 178 -0.08 16.59 -14.26
C ALA A 178 0.89 17.77 -14.41
N ALA A 179 2.15 17.51 -14.74
CA ALA A 179 3.17 18.55 -14.95
C ALA A 179 2.84 19.47 -16.12
N LYS A 180 2.29 18.95 -17.23
CA LYS A 180 1.81 19.77 -18.35
C LYS A 180 0.77 20.80 -17.93
N SER A 181 -0.04 20.47 -16.92
CA SER A 181 -1.08 21.36 -16.36
C SER A 181 -0.61 22.11 -15.09
N LEU A 182 0.69 22.07 -14.77
CA LEU A 182 1.32 22.70 -13.62
C LEU A 182 0.66 22.32 -12.27
N LYS A 183 0.22 21.06 -12.13
CA LYS A 183 -0.43 20.56 -10.92
C LYS A 183 0.57 19.90 -9.99
N LYS A 184 0.37 20.09 -8.69
CA LYS A 184 1.14 19.36 -7.67
C LYS A 184 0.79 17.88 -7.73
N THR A 185 1.80 17.05 -7.60
CA THR A 185 1.67 15.59 -7.53
C THR A 185 2.30 15.02 -6.29
N VAL A 186 1.66 13.99 -5.74
CA VAL A 186 2.26 13.07 -4.78
C VAL A 186 2.23 11.69 -5.42
N LEU A 187 3.40 11.10 -5.61
CA LEU A 187 3.57 9.80 -6.26
C LEU A 187 4.18 8.84 -5.26
N GLU A 188 3.43 7.79 -4.92
CA GLU A 188 3.86 6.66 -4.11
C GLU A 188 4.01 5.46 -5.06
N LEU A 189 5.22 5.00 -5.28
CA LEU A 189 5.52 4.04 -6.36
C LEU A 189 6.08 2.74 -5.80
N GLY A 190 6.51 1.84 -6.68
CA GLY A 190 7.14 0.58 -6.33
C GLY A 190 8.49 0.77 -5.66
N SER A 191 8.92 -0.24 -4.94
CA SER A 191 10.20 -0.27 -4.23
C SER A 191 10.74 -1.69 -4.17
N ASN A 192 12.06 -1.84 -4.28
CA ASN A 192 12.74 -3.12 -4.04
C ASN A 192 13.56 -3.03 -2.75
N ASP A 193 12.84 -2.90 -1.62
CA ASP A 193 13.40 -2.62 -0.30
C ASP A 193 14.33 -3.74 0.19
N ALA A 194 15.43 -3.32 0.81
CA ALA A 194 16.40 -4.20 1.41
C ALA A 194 16.14 -4.41 2.91
N TYR A 195 16.24 -5.65 3.37
CA TYR A 195 16.30 -6.03 4.76
C TYR A 195 17.73 -6.49 5.06
N LEU A 196 18.43 -5.79 5.95
CA LEU A 196 19.82 -6.07 6.27
C LEU A 196 19.91 -6.98 7.49
N VAL A 197 20.57 -8.12 7.32
CA VAL A 197 20.86 -9.05 8.42
C VAL A 197 22.37 -9.00 8.69
N LEU A 198 22.72 -8.26 9.75
CA LEU A 198 24.11 -8.02 10.13
C LEU A 198 24.69 -9.21 10.91
N GLU A 199 26.02 -9.23 11.09
CA GLU A 199 26.73 -10.36 11.69
C GLU A 199 26.42 -10.60 13.19
N ASP A 200 25.88 -9.59 13.87
CA ASP A 200 25.45 -9.62 15.26
C ASP A 200 23.93 -9.77 15.44
N ALA A 201 23.21 -10.05 14.35
CA ALA A 201 21.75 -10.20 14.39
C ALA A 201 21.35 -11.44 15.21
N ASP A 202 20.31 -11.28 16.02
CA ASP A 202 19.59 -12.43 16.59
C ASP A 202 18.80 -13.12 15.47
N ILE A 203 19.25 -14.31 15.10
CA ILE A 203 18.74 -15.04 13.93
C ILE A 203 17.27 -15.42 14.08
N GLU A 204 16.83 -15.85 15.27
CA GLU A 204 15.44 -16.23 15.50
C GLU A 204 14.51 -15.04 15.30
N THR A 205 14.84 -13.90 15.89
CA THR A 205 14.11 -12.64 15.73
C THR A 205 14.14 -12.15 14.29
N ALA A 206 15.31 -12.16 13.64
CA ALA A 206 15.46 -11.74 12.25
C ALA A 206 14.60 -12.59 11.32
N VAL A 207 14.61 -13.92 11.45
CA VAL A 207 13.79 -14.83 10.64
C VAL A 207 12.31 -14.59 10.86
N LYS A 208 11.87 -14.49 12.13
CA LYS A 208 10.46 -14.23 12.47
C LYS A 208 9.92 -12.98 11.76
N PHE A 209 10.63 -11.88 11.89
CA PHE A 209 10.18 -10.61 11.27
C PHE A 209 10.36 -10.59 9.75
N SER A 210 11.35 -11.31 9.21
CA SER A 210 11.53 -11.48 7.76
C SER A 210 10.36 -12.23 7.12
N VAL A 211 9.94 -13.36 7.72
CA VAL A 211 8.78 -14.14 7.23
C VAL A 211 7.51 -13.29 7.32
N MET A 212 7.26 -12.69 8.47
CA MET A 212 6.09 -11.84 8.68
C MET A 212 6.05 -10.66 7.69
N GLY A 213 7.16 -9.95 7.54
CA GLY A 213 7.26 -8.78 6.67
C GLY A 213 7.17 -9.15 5.18
N ARG A 214 7.68 -10.33 4.77
CA ARG A 214 7.58 -10.77 3.38
C ARG A 214 6.18 -11.24 2.99
N LEU A 215 5.49 -11.91 3.92
CA LEU A 215 4.20 -12.55 3.61
C LEU A 215 2.98 -11.72 4.01
N TYR A 216 3.17 -10.60 4.72
CA TYR A 216 2.06 -9.69 5.03
C TYR A 216 1.32 -9.29 3.76
N ASN A 217 -0.02 -9.37 3.80
CA ASN A 217 -0.88 -9.11 2.65
C ASN A 217 -0.51 -9.95 1.41
N ASN A 218 -0.27 -11.25 1.58
CA ASN A 218 0.16 -12.19 0.51
C ASN A 218 1.47 -11.77 -0.20
N GLY A 219 2.28 -10.93 0.42
CA GLY A 219 3.48 -10.35 -0.18
C GLY A 219 3.22 -9.17 -1.13
N GLU A 220 1.97 -8.76 -1.29
CA GLU A 220 1.52 -7.65 -2.15
C GLU A 220 1.58 -6.31 -1.40
N THR A 221 2.76 -6.00 -0.86
CA THR A 221 3.00 -4.83 -0.02
C THR A 221 4.20 -4.04 -0.50
N CYS A 222 4.01 -2.75 -0.80
CA CYS A 222 5.07 -1.87 -1.30
C CYS A 222 6.20 -1.68 -0.28
N VAL A 223 5.88 -1.56 1.00
CA VAL A 223 6.84 -1.37 2.11
C VAL A 223 7.41 -2.67 2.67
N SER A 224 7.14 -3.81 2.07
CA SER A 224 7.68 -5.10 2.51
C SER A 224 9.13 -5.26 2.07
N ALA A 225 9.95 -5.89 2.90
CA ALA A 225 11.29 -6.32 2.50
C ALA A 225 11.20 -7.33 1.35
N LYS A 226 11.93 -7.08 0.29
CA LYS A 226 11.97 -7.94 -0.90
C LYS A 226 13.31 -8.59 -1.07
N ARG A 227 14.40 -7.85 -0.80
CA ARG A 227 15.78 -8.34 -0.82
C ARG A 227 16.30 -8.49 0.60
N PHE A 228 16.71 -9.67 0.97
CA PHE A 228 17.34 -9.98 2.26
C PHE A 228 18.85 -10.06 2.04
N ILE A 229 19.54 -8.99 2.41
CA ILE A 229 21.01 -8.88 2.28
C ILE A 229 21.62 -9.36 3.58
N VAL A 230 22.25 -10.51 3.53
CA VAL A 230 22.69 -11.24 4.72
C VAL A 230 24.20 -11.30 4.78
N ALA A 231 24.79 -10.83 5.88
CA ALA A 231 26.23 -10.88 6.12
C ALA A 231 26.75 -12.33 6.12
N ASP A 232 27.92 -12.55 5.53
CA ASP A 232 28.50 -13.87 5.26
C ASP A 232 28.55 -14.78 6.51
N LYS A 233 28.94 -14.23 7.66
CA LYS A 233 29.05 -14.99 8.93
C LYS A 233 27.75 -15.64 9.38
N VAL A 234 26.61 -15.03 9.13
CA VAL A 234 25.29 -15.48 9.60
C VAL A 234 24.42 -16.00 8.47
N HIS A 235 24.90 -15.91 7.23
CA HIS A 235 24.13 -16.22 6.04
C HIS A 235 23.52 -17.63 6.09
N ASP A 236 24.33 -18.66 6.28
CA ASP A 236 23.84 -20.04 6.18
C ASP A 236 22.85 -20.36 7.31
N ALA A 237 23.13 -19.89 8.53
CA ALA A 237 22.22 -20.06 9.67
C ALA A 237 20.87 -19.33 9.45
N PHE A 238 20.92 -18.09 8.91
CA PHE A 238 19.72 -17.34 8.59
C PHE A 238 18.92 -18.03 7.47
N VAL A 239 19.57 -18.43 6.38
CA VAL A 239 18.92 -19.05 5.23
C VAL A 239 18.25 -20.37 5.62
N ASP A 240 18.95 -21.23 6.35
CA ASP A 240 18.39 -22.52 6.80
C ASP A 240 17.13 -22.32 7.67
N ALA A 241 17.21 -21.41 8.64
CA ALA A 241 16.07 -21.10 9.51
C ALA A 241 14.93 -20.42 8.75
N PHE A 242 15.24 -19.47 7.88
CA PHE A 242 14.23 -18.74 7.08
C PHE A 242 13.49 -19.69 6.12
N VAL A 243 14.21 -20.54 5.39
CA VAL A 243 13.62 -21.56 4.51
C VAL A 243 12.77 -22.55 5.30
N ALA A 244 13.21 -22.95 6.49
CA ALA A 244 12.42 -23.85 7.34
C ALA A 244 11.08 -23.23 7.77
N GLU A 245 11.05 -21.94 8.10
CA GLU A 245 9.81 -21.23 8.44
C GLU A 245 8.94 -20.98 7.20
N MET A 246 9.51 -20.59 6.07
CA MET A 246 8.77 -20.40 4.82
C MET A 246 8.07 -21.68 4.33
N LYS A 247 8.68 -22.86 4.56
CA LYS A 247 8.07 -24.16 4.24
C LYS A 247 6.86 -24.53 5.10
N LYS A 248 6.70 -23.91 6.28
CA LYS A 248 5.57 -24.17 7.19
C LYS A 248 4.32 -23.34 6.82
N ILE A 249 4.45 -22.42 5.91
CA ILE A 249 3.34 -21.51 5.54
C ILE A 249 2.19 -22.28 4.93
N ASN A 250 1.05 -22.20 5.60
CA ASN A 250 -0.21 -22.79 5.14
C ASN A 250 -0.89 -21.87 4.13
N MET A 251 -0.97 -22.30 2.88
CA MET A 251 -1.62 -21.57 1.79
C MET A 251 -3.00 -22.16 1.49
N GLY A 252 -4.03 -21.32 1.47
CA GLY A 252 -5.40 -21.82 1.29
C GLY A 252 -6.46 -20.72 1.12
N ASP A 253 -7.69 -21.07 1.50
CA ASP A 253 -8.84 -20.18 1.45
C ASP A 253 -8.59 -18.95 2.34
N PRO A 254 -8.68 -17.72 1.82
CA PRO A 254 -8.39 -16.51 2.58
C PRO A 254 -9.40 -16.24 3.72
N THR A 255 -10.50 -16.99 3.78
CA THR A 255 -11.51 -16.90 4.87
C THR A 255 -11.21 -17.84 6.05
N ASP A 256 -10.30 -18.82 5.89
CA ASP A 256 -9.89 -19.71 6.96
C ASP A 256 -8.84 -19.04 7.86
N GLU A 257 -9.13 -18.99 9.16
CA GLU A 257 -8.23 -18.34 10.15
C GLU A 257 -6.86 -19.01 10.29
N ASN A 258 -6.75 -20.32 9.94
CA ASN A 258 -5.49 -21.07 9.98
C ASN A 258 -4.62 -20.83 8.74
N VAL A 259 -5.13 -20.19 7.72
CA VAL A 259 -4.40 -19.86 6.50
C VAL A 259 -3.51 -18.63 6.74
N GLN A 260 -2.28 -18.72 6.26
CA GLN A 260 -1.27 -17.66 6.39
C GLN A 260 -0.94 -17.00 5.05
N LEU A 261 -1.32 -17.64 3.94
CA LEU A 261 -1.11 -17.13 2.59
C LEU A 261 -2.35 -17.43 1.74
N GLY A 262 -3.00 -16.40 1.25
CA GLY A 262 -4.13 -16.46 0.32
C GLY A 262 -3.69 -16.48 -1.14
N PRO A 263 -4.63 -16.36 -2.08
CA PRO A 263 -4.31 -16.14 -3.48
C PRO A 263 -3.80 -14.71 -3.71
N LEU A 264 -3.06 -14.51 -4.79
CA LEU A 264 -2.74 -13.19 -5.30
C LEU A 264 -4.00 -12.49 -5.83
N SER A 265 -3.94 -11.19 -5.96
CA SER A 265 -5.09 -10.33 -6.27
C SER A 265 -5.74 -10.59 -7.63
N SER A 266 -5.01 -11.15 -8.57
CA SER A 266 -5.50 -11.44 -9.92
C SER A 266 -4.64 -12.48 -10.61
N GLN A 267 -5.17 -13.02 -11.72
CA GLN A 267 -4.41 -13.90 -12.58
C GLN A 267 -3.22 -13.19 -13.24
N ASP A 268 -3.37 -11.92 -13.63
CA ASP A 268 -2.29 -11.13 -14.22
C ASP A 268 -1.15 -10.92 -13.21
N GLN A 269 -1.48 -10.67 -11.94
CA GLN A 269 -0.49 -10.55 -10.88
C GLN A 269 0.25 -11.86 -10.63
N PHE A 270 -0.48 -12.98 -10.61
CA PHE A 270 0.10 -14.32 -10.52
C PHE A 270 1.07 -14.59 -11.67
N GLU A 271 0.69 -14.30 -12.91
CA GLU A 271 1.54 -14.49 -14.09
C GLU A 271 2.80 -13.62 -14.02
N THR A 272 2.66 -12.38 -13.59
CA THR A 272 3.79 -11.47 -13.39
C THR A 272 4.81 -12.06 -12.40
N VAL A 273 4.36 -12.49 -11.22
CA VAL A 273 5.23 -13.08 -10.20
C VAL A 273 5.89 -14.38 -10.70
N ARG A 274 5.10 -15.26 -11.32
CA ARG A 274 5.59 -16.52 -11.91
C ARG A 274 6.69 -16.26 -12.93
N ASP A 275 6.47 -15.32 -13.82
CA ASP A 275 7.39 -15.04 -14.93
C ASP A 275 8.67 -14.37 -14.42
N GLN A 276 8.60 -13.47 -13.44
CA GLN A 276 9.77 -12.89 -12.79
C GLN A 276 10.63 -13.95 -12.07
N VAL A 277 10.00 -14.89 -11.37
CA VAL A 277 10.69 -16.01 -10.72
C VAL A 277 11.32 -16.93 -11.77
N LYS A 278 10.55 -17.32 -12.77
CA LYS A 278 11.03 -18.18 -13.86
C LYS A 278 12.22 -17.57 -14.58
N GLU A 279 12.16 -16.31 -14.97
CA GLU A 279 13.25 -15.61 -15.65
C GLU A 279 14.49 -15.54 -14.76
N SER A 280 14.32 -15.31 -13.46
CA SER A 280 15.44 -15.30 -12.51
C SER A 280 16.11 -16.68 -12.43
N VAL A 281 15.35 -17.76 -12.40
CA VAL A 281 15.84 -19.15 -12.39
C VAL A 281 16.53 -19.48 -13.70
N ASP A 282 15.94 -19.11 -14.85
CA ASP A 282 16.56 -19.31 -16.16
C ASP A 282 17.91 -18.57 -16.29
N LYS A 283 18.10 -17.47 -15.55
CA LYS A 283 19.37 -16.72 -15.45
C LYS A 283 20.31 -17.25 -14.35
N GLY A 284 19.95 -18.29 -13.64
CA GLY A 284 20.81 -19.01 -12.69
C GLY A 284 20.52 -18.79 -11.21
N ALA A 285 19.41 -18.15 -10.85
CA ALA A 285 18.94 -18.14 -9.46
C ALA A 285 18.54 -19.55 -8.99
N LYS A 286 18.72 -19.84 -7.72
CA LYS A 286 18.31 -21.12 -7.10
C LYS A 286 17.04 -20.94 -6.29
N VAL A 287 16.10 -21.85 -6.48
CA VAL A 287 14.91 -21.99 -5.62
C VAL A 287 15.27 -22.83 -4.40
N LEU A 288 15.18 -22.26 -3.20
CA LEU A 288 15.42 -22.96 -1.94
C LEU A 288 14.15 -23.59 -1.36
N CYS A 289 13.00 -22.97 -1.62
CA CYS A 289 11.66 -23.54 -1.39
C CYS A 289 10.61 -22.79 -2.23
N GLY A 290 9.44 -23.39 -2.41
CA GLY A 290 8.38 -22.84 -3.24
C GLY A 290 8.71 -22.90 -4.72
N GLY A 291 8.21 -21.92 -5.49
CA GLY A 291 8.46 -21.79 -6.94
C GLY A 291 7.63 -22.70 -7.84
N GLU A 292 7.12 -23.82 -7.33
CA GLU A 292 6.24 -24.71 -8.07
C GLU A 292 4.78 -24.29 -7.93
N VAL A 293 4.15 -23.98 -9.05
CA VAL A 293 2.74 -23.58 -9.09
C VAL A 293 1.87 -24.78 -8.73
N PRO A 294 0.99 -24.68 -7.72
CA PRO A 294 0.12 -25.78 -7.34
C PRO A 294 -0.96 -26.05 -8.40
N ASP A 295 -1.28 -27.33 -8.59
CA ASP A 295 -2.41 -27.76 -9.44
C ASP A 295 -3.75 -27.49 -8.73
N ARG A 296 -4.19 -26.22 -8.74
CA ARG A 296 -5.47 -25.80 -8.16
C ARG A 296 -5.99 -24.54 -8.86
N THR A 297 -7.32 -24.38 -8.84
CA THR A 297 -7.95 -23.17 -9.38
C THR A 297 -7.69 -21.96 -8.51
N GLY A 298 -7.40 -20.82 -9.13
CA GLY A 298 -7.15 -19.53 -8.48
C GLY A 298 -5.68 -19.08 -8.59
N ALA A 299 -5.43 -17.82 -8.27
CA ALA A 299 -4.13 -17.17 -8.40
C ALA A 299 -3.18 -17.50 -7.21
N TYR A 300 -3.05 -18.77 -6.84
CA TYR A 300 -2.24 -19.20 -5.70
C TYR A 300 -0.77 -19.37 -6.08
N TYR A 301 0.09 -18.58 -5.45
CA TYR A 301 1.53 -18.68 -5.60
C TYR A 301 2.19 -19.01 -4.25
N PRO A 302 3.05 -20.05 -4.17
CA PRO A 302 3.58 -20.50 -2.88
C PRO A 302 4.60 -19.53 -2.30
N ALA A 303 4.76 -19.55 -0.98
CA ALA A 303 5.85 -18.89 -0.30
C ALA A 303 7.19 -19.39 -0.87
N THR A 304 7.95 -18.50 -1.50
CA THR A 304 9.13 -18.84 -2.31
C THR A 304 10.36 -18.12 -1.80
N VAL A 305 11.49 -18.83 -1.78
CA VAL A 305 12.81 -18.28 -1.44
C VAL A 305 13.78 -18.53 -2.58
N LEU A 306 14.39 -17.45 -3.08
CA LEU A 306 15.42 -17.48 -4.12
C LEU A 306 16.77 -17.09 -3.56
N SER A 307 17.84 -17.73 -4.03
CA SER A 307 19.23 -17.42 -3.73
C SER A 307 20.11 -17.38 -5.00
N ASP A 308 21.41 -17.14 -4.83
CA ASP A 308 22.37 -17.00 -5.93
C ASP A 308 22.00 -15.90 -6.92
N LEU A 309 21.37 -14.85 -6.42
CA LEU A 309 20.86 -13.73 -7.21
C LEU A 309 22.01 -12.80 -7.65
N LYS A 310 21.90 -12.28 -8.86
CA LYS A 310 22.88 -11.36 -9.46
C LYS A 310 22.17 -10.23 -10.21
N PRO A 311 22.84 -9.07 -10.37
CA PRO A 311 22.34 -8.01 -11.26
C PRO A 311 21.96 -8.55 -12.64
N GLY A 312 20.86 -8.06 -13.20
CA GLY A 312 20.26 -8.54 -14.44
C GLY A 312 19.17 -9.62 -14.25
N MET A 313 18.96 -10.12 -13.04
CA MET A 313 17.85 -11.02 -12.71
C MET A 313 16.66 -10.19 -12.18
N PRO A 314 15.41 -10.46 -12.60
CA PRO A 314 14.24 -9.75 -12.04
C PRO A 314 14.19 -9.79 -10.51
N ALA A 315 14.48 -10.93 -9.89
CA ALA A 315 14.48 -11.05 -8.42
C ALA A 315 15.61 -10.25 -7.72
N PHE A 316 16.58 -9.72 -8.45
CA PHE A 316 17.61 -8.84 -7.92
C PHE A 316 17.28 -7.35 -8.19
N ASP A 317 16.87 -7.03 -9.42
CA ASP A 317 16.75 -5.64 -9.89
C ASP A 317 15.32 -5.09 -9.72
N ASP A 318 14.29 -5.94 -9.89
CA ASP A 318 12.90 -5.51 -9.94
C ASP A 318 12.15 -5.84 -8.64
N GLU A 319 11.04 -5.14 -8.43
CA GLU A 319 10.10 -5.47 -7.37
C GLU A 319 9.31 -6.73 -7.73
N ILE A 320 9.43 -7.82 -6.92
CA ILE A 320 8.50 -8.94 -6.99
C ILE A 320 7.35 -8.71 -6.01
N PHE A 321 6.19 -8.35 -6.54
CA PHE A 321 5.01 -8.00 -5.75
C PHE A 321 4.16 -9.23 -5.44
N GLY A 322 4.69 -10.11 -4.57
CA GLY A 322 4.12 -11.40 -4.19
C GLY A 322 4.97 -12.11 -3.13
N PRO A 323 4.65 -13.35 -2.74
CA PRO A 323 5.25 -14.05 -1.59
C PRO A 323 6.65 -14.64 -1.92
N VAL A 324 7.52 -13.85 -2.52
CA VAL A 324 8.85 -14.25 -2.96
C VAL A 324 9.93 -13.45 -2.23
N ALA A 325 10.85 -14.13 -1.57
CA ALA A 325 11.99 -13.56 -0.87
C ALA A 325 13.27 -13.77 -1.69
N SER A 326 14.00 -12.69 -1.94
CA SER A 326 15.28 -12.67 -2.65
C SER A 326 16.44 -12.59 -1.66
N ILE A 327 17.23 -13.65 -1.50
CA ILE A 327 18.37 -13.68 -0.57
C ILE A 327 19.66 -13.39 -1.31
N ILE A 328 20.42 -12.44 -0.76
CA ILE A 328 21.69 -11.97 -1.31
C ILE A 328 22.76 -12.08 -0.20
N ARG A 329 23.82 -12.80 -0.47
CA ARG A 329 24.98 -12.89 0.43
C ARG A 329 25.84 -11.64 0.29
N ALA A 330 26.15 -10.97 1.39
CA ALA A 330 27.09 -9.85 1.47
C ALA A 330 28.36 -10.29 2.23
N LYS A 331 29.51 -9.79 1.80
CA LYS A 331 30.79 -10.14 2.44
C LYS A 331 30.95 -9.48 3.80
N ASP A 332 30.48 -8.23 3.91
CA ASP A 332 30.58 -7.33 5.07
C ASP A 332 29.44 -6.28 5.05
#